data_b38b4ac0b4c1b99896395a7b0b0957f8
#
_entry.id   b38b4ac0b4c1b99896395a7b0b0957f8
#
_cell.length_a   1.000
_cell.length_b   1.000
_cell.length_c   1.000
_cell.angle_alpha   90.00
_cell.angle_beta   90.00
_cell.angle_gamma   90.00
#
_symmetry.space_group_name_H-M   'P 1'
#
loop_
_entity.id
_entity.type
_entity.pdbx_description
1 polymer ?
#
loop_
_entity_poly.entity_id
_entity_poly.type
_entity_poly.pdbx_seq_one_letter_code
_entity_poly.pdbx_strand_id
1 'polypeptide(L)'
;YTHDAKYLEQAEKVYNFIFNNKNLPEDLVPYWDFDAPNIPNEPRDASAAACTASALYELSTYLPDKGYKETADRIMESLASPSYRAKVGTNGNFILMHSVGSIPHGAEIDVPLNYADYYFLEGLMRKRDLEK
;
A
#
# COMPACT_ATOMS: atom_id res chain seq x y z
N TYR A 1 1.63 -11.41 18.05
CA TYR A 1 2.98 -11.80 18.51
C TYR A 1 3.20 -11.47 19.98
N THR A 2 3.14 -10.20 20.37
CA THR A 2 3.41 -9.77 21.76
C THR A 2 2.19 -9.81 22.66
N HIS A 3 0.98 -9.79 22.11
CA HIS A 3 -0.31 -9.64 22.81
C HIS A 3 -0.43 -8.32 23.63
N ASP A 4 0.42 -7.33 23.34
CA ASP A 4 0.38 -6.01 23.99
C ASP A 4 -0.50 -5.07 23.17
N ALA A 5 -1.62 -4.63 23.76
CA ALA A 5 -2.63 -3.79 23.12
C ALA A 5 -2.08 -2.48 22.52
N LYS A 6 -0.97 -1.96 23.07
CA LYS A 6 -0.37 -0.71 22.56
C LYS A 6 0.04 -0.78 21.09
N TYR A 7 0.38 -1.99 20.57
CA TYR A 7 0.70 -2.14 19.15
C TYR A 7 -0.54 -2.02 18.26
N LEU A 8 -1.69 -2.57 18.71
CA LEU A 8 -2.95 -2.37 17.99
C LEU A 8 -3.38 -0.90 18.03
N GLU A 9 -3.29 -0.25 19.19
CA GLU A 9 -3.60 1.18 19.30
C GLU A 9 -2.71 2.04 18.38
N GLN A 10 -1.43 1.69 18.28
CA GLN A 10 -0.52 2.39 17.37
C GLN A 10 -0.86 2.14 15.90
N ALA A 11 -1.22 0.90 15.54
CA ALA A 11 -1.66 0.57 14.18
C ALA A 11 -2.93 1.35 13.79
N GLU A 12 -3.90 1.47 14.69
CA GLU A 12 -5.10 2.29 14.48
C GLU A 12 -4.76 3.79 14.29
N LYS A 13 -3.80 4.32 15.05
CA LYS A 13 -3.33 5.72 14.88
C LYS A 13 -2.68 5.92 13.50
N VAL A 14 -1.86 4.97 13.05
CA VAL A 14 -1.25 5.03 11.71
C VAL A 14 -2.31 4.93 10.62
N TYR A 15 -3.26 4.01 10.75
CA TYR A 15 -4.41 3.91 9.84
C TYR A 15 -5.14 5.25 9.74
N ASN A 16 -5.52 5.82 10.87
CA ASN A 16 -6.25 7.10 10.90
C ASN A 16 -5.44 8.25 10.30
N PHE A 17 -4.12 8.29 10.51
CA PHE A 17 -3.25 9.28 9.89
C PHE A 17 -3.25 9.17 8.36
N ILE A 18 -3.12 7.96 7.82
CA ILE A 18 -3.09 7.72 6.38
C ILE A 18 -4.45 8.03 5.74
N PHE A 19 -5.53 7.42 6.26
CA PHE A 19 -6.83 7.44 5.60
C PHE A 19 -7.68 8.68 5.86
N ASN A 20 -7.30 9.51 6.86
CA ASN A 20 -7.87 10.85 7.04
C ASN A 20 -7.01 11.96 6.41
N ASN A 21 -5.91 11.62 5.75
CA ASN A 21 -5.06 12.61 5.12
C ASN A 21 -5.74 13.19 3.87
N LYS A 22 -5.88 14.52 3.82
CA LYS A 22 -6.52 15.23 2.72
C LYS A 22 -5.84 15.05 1.35
N ASN A 23 -4.58 14.66 1.36
CA ASN A 23 -3.75 14.45 0.19
C ASN A 23 -3.69 12.98 -0.25
N LEU A 24 -4.39 12.08 0.45
CA LEU A 24 -4.51 10.69 -0.02
C LEU A 24 -5.42 10.66 -1.25
N PRO A 25 -4.96 10.15 -2.41
CA PRO A 25 -5.77 10.05 -3.61
C PRO A 25 -6.94 9.06 -3.47
N GLU A 26 -7.97 9.22 -4.31
CA GLU A 26 -9.18 8.37 -4.28
C GLU A 26 -8.91 6.88 -4.52
N ASP A 27 -7.86 6.56 -5.28
CA ASP A 27 -7.41 5.19 -5.56
C ASP A 27 -6.61 4.57 -4.41
N LEU A 28 -6.39 5.31 -3.32
CA LEU A 28 -5.68 4.90 -2.09
C LEU A 28 -4.20 4.52 -2.30
N VAL A 29 -3.62 4.84 -3.44
CA VAL A 29 -2.17 4.75 -3.65
C VAL A 29 -1.56 6.10 -3.32
N PRO A 30 -0.75 6.25 -2.26
CA PRO A 30 -0.28 7.55 -1.80
C PRO A 30 0.75 8.17 -2.76
N TYR A 31 0.97 9.46 -2.62
CA TYR A 31 2.19 10.10 -3.11
C TYR A 31 3.38 9.65 -2.25
N TRP A 32 4.59 9.87 -2.75
CA TRP A 32 5.83 9.54 -2.02
C TRP A 32 5.93 10.22 -0.63
N ASP A 33 5.27 11.37 -0.48
CA ASP A 33 5.09 12.10 0.76
C ASP A 33 3.74 12.81 0.74
N PHE A 34 3.01 12.81 1.85
CA PHE A 34 1.71 13.48 1.96
C PHE A 34 1.81 15.01 1.92
N ASP A 35 2.99 15.57 2.24
CA ASP A 35 3.27 17.00 2.20
C ASP A 35 4.18 17.37 1.02
N ALA A 36 4.27 16.52 -0.01
CA ALA A 36 5.05 16.80 -1.21
C ALA A 36 4.61 18.11 -1.88
N PRO A 37 5.57 18.94 -2.36
CA PRO A 37 5.30 20.34 -2.68
C PRO A 37 4.45 20.56 -3.94
N ASN A 38 4.41 19.57 -4.85
CA ASN A 38 3.75 19.73 -6.15
C ASN A 38 2.54 18.82 -6.34
N ILE A 39 1.91 18.34 -5.26
CA ILE A 39 0.67 17.57 -5.36
C ILE A 39 -0.36 18.39 -6.17
N PRO A 40 -1.03 17.79 -7.18
CA PRO A 40 -1.12 16.35 -7.51
C PRO A 40 -0.06 15.85 -8.51
N ASN A 41 0.94 16.62 -8.88
CA ASN A 41 1.94 16.28 -9.90
C ASN A 41 3.20 15.65 -9.27
N GLU A 42 3.02 14.79 -8.28
CA GLU A 42 4.09 14.09 -7.56
C GLU A 42 4.08 12.59 -7.88
N PRO A 43 5.23 11.91 -7.80
CA PRO A 43 5.28 10.45 -7.94
C PRO A 43 4.39 9.73 -6.92
N ARG A 44 3.75 8.66 -7.39
CA ARG A 44 2.94 7.76 -6.57
C ARG A 44 3.84 6.65 -6.02
N ASP A 45 3.47 6.11 -4.87
CA ASP A 45 4.23 5.01 -4.26
C ASP A 45 3.37 3.75 -4.09
N ALA A 46 3.42 2.89 -5.11
CA ALA A 46 2.75 1.59 -5.09
C ALA A 46 3.30 0.67 -4.01
N SER A 47 4.57 0.83 -3.60
CA SER A 47 5.15 0.02 -2.54
C SER A 47 4.54 0.31 -1.17
N ALA A 48 4.31 1.58 -0.85
CA ALA A 48 3.61 1.99 0.37
C ALA A 48 2.17 1.47 0.38
N ALA A 49 1.46 1.54 -0.75
CA ALA A 49 0.11 1.00 -0.88
C ALA A 49 0.08 -0.52 -0.67
N ALA A 50 0.99 -1.27 -1.29
CA ALA A 50 1.07 -2.72 -1.17
C ALA A 50 1.36 -3.15 0.28
N CYS A 51 2.33 -2.51 0.93
CA CYS A 51 2.65 -2.74 2.34
C CYS A 51 1.44 -2.45 3.24
N THR A 52 0.75 -1.33 3.01
CA THR A 52 -0.44 -0.95 3.76
C THR A 52 -1.57 -1.97 3.59
N ALA A 53 -1.86 -2.42 2.37
CA ALA A 53 -2.91 -3.41 2.12
C ALA A 53 -2.61 -4.73 2.82
N SER A 54 -1.38 -5.23 2.73
CA SER A 54 -0.95 -6.45 3.43
C SER A 54 -1.12 -6.31 4.95
N ALA A 55 -0.69 -5.18 5.53
CA ALA A 55 -0.83 -4.91 6.95
C ALA A 55 -2.31 -4.81 7.40
N LEU A 56 -3.19 -4.22 6.57
CA LEU A 56 -4.61 -4.10 6.88
C LEU A 56 -5.33 -5.45 6.86
N TYR A 57 -4.98 -6.36 5.96
CA TYR A 57 -5.51 -7.73 6.01
C TYR A 57 -5.13 -8.43 7.31
N GLU A 58 -3.88 -8.28 7.78
CA GLU A 58 -3.49 -8.80 9.09
C GLU A 58 -4.24 -8.11 10.22
N LEU A 59 -4.32 -6.78 10.22
CA LEU A 59 -5.02 -6.01 11.25
C LEU A 59 -6.50 -6.39 11.35
N SER A 60 -7.15 -6.70 10.22
CA SER A 60 -8.55 -7.14 10.19
C SER A 60 -8.81 -8.44 10.95
N THR A 61 -7.79 -9.29 11.13
CA THR A 61 -7.92 -10.52 11.93
C THR A 61 -8.00 -10.25 13.44
N TYR A 62 -7.47 -9.11 13.88
CA TYR A 62 -7.52 -8.68 15.28
C TYR A 62 -8.72 -7.78 15.57
N LEU A 63 -9.15 -7.00 14.60
CA LEU A 63 -10.19 -5.98 14.70
C LEU A 63 -11.17 -6.09 13.50
N PRO A 64 -12.00 -7.16 13.43
CA PRO A 64 -12.77 -7.49 12.23
C PRO A 64 -13.86 -6.47 11.87
N ASP A 65 -14.38 -5.73 12.87
CA ASP A 65 -15.52 -4.81 12.68
C ASP A 65 -15.11 -3.38 12.29
N LYS A 66 -13.84 -3.16 11.94
CA LYS A 66 -13.29 -1.81 11.69
C LYS A 66 -13.19 -1.43 10.20
N GLY A 67 -13.59 -2.31 9.28
CA GLY A 67 -13.53 -2.03 7.83
C GLY A 67 -12.13 -2.07 7.22
N TYR A 68 -11.15 -2.65 7.91
CA TYR A 68 -9.76 -2.73 7.42
C TYR A 68 -9.62 -3.63 6.20
N LYS A 69 -10.38 -4.76 6.18
CA LYS A 69 -10.39 -5.67 5.02
C LYS A 69 -10.91 -4.97 3.77
N GLU A 70 -12.02 -4.24 3.88
CA GLU A 70 -12.63 -3.50 2.77
C GLU A 70 -11.69 -2.42 2.24
N THR A 71 -10.96 -1.74 3.13
CA THR A 71 -9.94 -0.76 2.73
C THR A 71 -8.79 -1.43 2.00
N ALA A 72 -8.30 -2.57 2.51
CA ALA A 72 -7.27 -3.37 1.84
C ALA A 72 -7.72 -3.85 0.46
N ASP A 73 -8.97 -4.33 0.33
CA ASP A 73 -9.55 -4.77 -0.95
C ASP A 73 -9.51 -3.63 -1.99
N ARG A 74 -9.90 -2.41 -1.63
CA ARG A 74 -9.85 -1.24 -2.52
C ARG A 74 -8.43 -0.90 -2.96
N ILE A 75 -7.45 -0.94 -2.04
CA ILE A 75 -6.05 -0.73 -2.40
C ILE A 75 -5.58 -1.79 -3.39
N MET A 76 -5.88 -3.06 -3.12
CA MET A 76 -5.48 -4.18 -3.99
C MET A 76 -6.14 -4.11 -5.37
N GLU A 77 -7.39 -3.65 -5.47
CA GLU A 77 -8.06 -3.38 -6.75
C GLU A 77 -7.32 -2.31 -7.54
N SER A 78 -6.93 -1.21 -6.90
CA SER A 78 -6.14 -0.15 -7.53
C SER A 78 -4.79 -0.67 -8.03
N LEU A 79 -4.05 -1.39 -7.19
CA LEU A 79 -2.75 -1.97 -7.55
C LEU A 79 -2.85 -3.03 -8.65
N ALA A 80 -3.95 -3.79 -8.72
CA ALA A 80 -4.20 -4.76 -9.78
C ALA A 80 -4.65 -4.12 -11.12
N SER A 81 -4.99 -2.84 -11.12
CA SER A 81 -5.40 -2.11 -12.31
C SER A 81 -4.24 -1.90 -13.31
N PRO A 82 -4.54 -1.61 -14.59
CA PRO A 82 -3.51 -1.28 -15.57
C PRO A 82 -2.68 -0.02 -15.23
N SER A 83 -3.13 0.81 -14.29
CA SER A 83 -2.38 1.99 -13.83
C SER A 83 -1.15 1.63 -13.01
N TYR A 84 -1.17 0.49 -12.32
CA TYR A 84 -0.06 0.08 -11.44
C TYR A 84 0.50 -1.30 -11.78
N ARG A 85 -0.32 -2.20 -12.35
CA ARG A 85 0.15 -3.53 -12.73
C ARG A 85 0.71 -3.52 -14.14
N ALA A 86 1.98 -3.89 -14.27
CA ALA A 86 2.67 -4.00 -15.53
C ALA A 86 2.10 -5.13 -16.41
N LYS A 87 2.21 -4.96 -17.72
CA LYS A 87 1.95 -6.05 -18.68
C LYS A 87 3.05 -7.11 -18.55
N VAL A 88 2.65 -8.39 -18.68
CA VAL A 88 3.60 -9.51 -18.66
C VAL A 88 4.71 -9.30 -19.70
N GLY A 89 5.96 -9.50 -19.26
CA GLY A 89 7.14 -9.32 -20.11
C GLY A 89 7.64 -7.87 -20.24
N THR A 90 7.05 -6.94 -19.50
CA THR A 90 7.51 -5.54 -19.42
C THR A 90 8.04 -5.21 -18.02
N ASN A 91 8.41 -3.97 -17.75
CA ASN A 91 8.80 -3.46 -16.43
C ASN A 91 9.92 -4.28 -15.75
N GLY A 92 10.88 -4.82 -16.53
CA GLY A 92 11.94 -5.68 -15.99
C GLY A 92 11.44 -6.97 -15.33
N ASN A 93 10.22 -7.42 -15.67
CA ASN A 93 9.48 -8.55 -15.08
C ASN A 93 8.98 -8.31 -13.63
N PHE A 94 9.02 -7.08 -13.14
CA PHE A 94 8.32 -6.72 -11.91
C PHE A 94 6.81 -6.57 -12.16
N ILE A 95 6.02 -6.88 -11.11
CA ILE A 95 4.55 -6.85 -11.18
C ILE A 95 4.03 -5.42 -11.10
N LEU A 96 4.52 -4.65 -10.11
CA LEU A 96 4.06 -3.28 -9.86
C LEU A 96 5.01 -2.25 -10.48
N MET A 97 4.40 -1.20 -11.01
CA MET A 97 5.04 0.04 -11.47
C MET A 97 4.87 1.12 -10.40
N HIS A 98 5.56 2.26 -10.60
CA HIS A 98 5.31 3.50 -9.88
C HIS A 98 5.55 3.42 -8.36
N SER A 99 6.74 2.94 -7.98
CA SER A 99 7.19 2.99 -6.58
C SER A 99 8.30 4.02 -6.37
N VAL A 100 8.47 4.48 -5.14
CA VAL A 100 9.49 5.44 -4.75
C VAL A 100 10.28 4.92 -3.55
N GLY A 101 11.59 4.77 -3.73
CA GLY A 101 12.50 4.39 -2.64
C GLY A 101 13.01 5.61 -1.87
N SER A 102 13.62 6.59 -2.55
CA SER A 102 14.17 7.77 -1.86
C SER A 102 14.38 8.97 -2.77
N ILE A 103 13.42 9.89 -2.79
CA ILE A 103 13.56 11.19 -3.48
C ILE A 103 14.68 12.04 -2.90
N PRO A 104 14.87 12.17 -1.56
CA PRO A 104 15.97 12.97 -1.01
C PRO A 104 17.36 12.52 -1.45
N HIS A 105 17.53 11.25 -1.78
CA HIS A 105 18.80 10.72 -2.30
C HIS A 105 18.86 10.67 -3.83
N GLY A 106 17.81 11.11 -4.54
CA GLY A 106 17.74 11.05 -5.99
C GLY A 106 17.73 9.64 -6.56
N ALA A 107 17.28 8.64 -5.79
CA ALA A 107 17.31 7.24 -6.16
C ALA A 107 15.93 6.59 -6.09
N GLU A 108 15.70 5.61 -6.97
CA GLU A 108 14.49 4.80 -6.99
C GLU A 108 13.22 5.67 -7.08
N ILE A 109 13.17 6.58 -8.05
CA ILE A 109 12.04 7.49 -8.28
C ILE A 109 11.22 6.98 -9.46
N ASP A 110 9.96 6.67 -9.22
CA ASP A 110 9.02 6.14 -10.22
C ASP A 110 9.55 4.88 -10.92
N VAL A 111 9.97 3.89 -10.13
CA VAL A 111 10.57 2.64 -10.59
C VAL A 111 9.88 1.43 -9.97
N PRO A 112 10.04 0.21 -10.55
CA PRO A 112 9.63 -1.02 -9.86
C PRO A 112 10.56 -1.31 -8.68
N LEU A 113 10.00 -1.83 -7.59
CA LEU A 113 10.75 -2.25 -6.40
C LEU A 113 10.35 -3.66 -5.98
N ASN A 114 11.33 -4.48 -5.61
CA ASN A 114 11.10 -5.89 -5.28
C ASN A 114 10.20 -6.06 -4.05
N TYR A 115 10.29 -5.17 -3.07
CA TYR A 115 9.43 -5.23 -1.89
C TYR A 115 8.00 -4.76 -2.19
N ALA A 116 7.76 -3.95 -3.23
CA ALA A 116 6.41 -3.66 -3.70
C ALA A 116 5.72 -4.94 -4.18
N ASP A 117 6.40 -5.73 -5.01
CA ASP A 117 5.90 -7.02 -5.48
C ASP A 117 5.72 -8.03 -4.34
N TYR A 118 6.67 -8.06 -3.38
CA TYR A 118 6.58 -8.93 -2.21
C TYR A 118 5.28 -8.66 -1.44
N TYR A 119 5.04 -7.41 -1.04
CA TYR A 119 3.85 -7.07 -0.26
C TYR A 119 2.54 -7.19 -1.05
N PHE A 120 2.58 -6.96 -2.37
CA PHE A 120 1.43 -7.20 -3.23
C PHE A 120 1.04 -8.69 -3.24
N LEU A 121 2.02 -9.59 -3.41
CA LEU A 121 1.79 -11.03 -3.37
C LEU A 121 1.38 -11.51 -1.98
N GLU A 122 2.00 -10.98 -0.91
CA GLU A 122 1.61 -11.28 0.47
C GLU A 122 0.16 -10.84 0.74
N GLY A 123 -0.23 -9.64 0.27
CA GLY A 123 -1.61 -9.14 0.36
C GLY A 123 -2.60 -10.07 -0.33
N LEU A 124 -2.29 -10.54 -1.54
CA LEU A 124 -3.13 -11.52 -2.26
C LEU A 124 -3.27 -12.85 -1.50
N MET A 125 -2.18 -13.32 -0.89
CA MET A 125 -2.21 -14.55 -0.08
C MET A 125 -3.06 -14.37 1.18
N ARG A 126 -2.90 -13.26 1.91
CA ARG A 126 -3.69 -12.93 3.10
C ARG A 126 -5.18 -12.78 2.78
N LYS A 127 -5.52 -12.08 1.68
CA LYS A 127 -6.89 -11.98 1.18
C LYS A 127 -7.49 -13.36 0.93
N ARG A 128 -6.82 -14.20 0.15
CA ARG A 128 -7.26 -15.57 -0.12
C ARG A 128 -7.50 -16.38 1.15
N ASP A 129 -6.65 -16.21 2.16
CA ASP A 129 -6.75 -16.98 3.42
C ASP A 129 -7.91 -16.47 4.30
N LEU A 130 -8.29 -15.20 4.20
CA LEU A 130 -9.47 -14.62 4.84
C LEU A 130 -10.80 -15.01 4.15
N GLU A 131 -10.77 -15.47 2.91
CA GLU A 131 -11.94 -15.84 2.11
C GLU A 131 -12.23 -17.35 2.12
N LYS A 132 -11.45 -18.15 2.87
CA LYS A 132 -11.66 -19.60 3.07
C LYS A 132 -12.67 -19.87 4.16
#